data_07dce0587fff51ae2a0c66111b0a8b6b
#
_entry.id   07dce0587fff51ae2a0c66111b0a8b6b
#
_cell.length_a   1.000
_cell.length_b   1.000
_cell.length_c   1.000
_cell.angle_alpha   90.00
_cell.angle_beta   90.00
_cell.angle_gamma   90.00
#
_symmetry.space_group_name_H-M   'P 1'
#
loop_
_entity.id
_entity.type
_entity.pdbx_description
1 polymer ?
#
loop_
_entity_poly.entity_id
_entity_poly.type
_entity_poly.pdbx_seq_one_letter_code
_entity_poly.pdbx_strand_id
1 'polypeptide(L)'
;TMDKVALLPAEDRAALFGESGALRGMANTIVEKDFWVCWTLKRLFAVQGKETASLVFKGGTSLSKAFNAIRRFSEDIDLSFDRADLGYTGDRDPEKDGLSRKKTSQLIDDLVSDVERHIADKLLPALRAAIVEHLGEPAAGAWSLEIDPNDAQTVNFHYPTTLPATEYESIGYITPRVKLELGARGDPWPTEEKTIHPYSAEDFPEFFDEPDVAVTVLSARRTFWEKATAIHVFCSQGE
;
A
#
# COMPACT_ATOMS: atom_id res chain seq x y z
N THR A 1 0.22 -17.40 -11.80
CA THR A 1 0.33 -15.98 -11.43
C THR A 1 -0.67 -15.62 -10.33
N MET A 2 -0.44 -14.57 -9.59
CA MET A 2 -1.44 -14.02 -8.63
C MET A 2 -2.81 -13.76 -9.30
N ASP A 3 -2.83 -13.39 -10.58
CA ASP A 3 -4.08 -13.16 -11.32
C ASP A 3 -4.92 -14.42 -11.50
N LYS A 4 -4.27 -15.56 -11.78
CA LYS A 4 -4.97 -16.84 -11.81
C LYS A 4 -5.64 -17.15 -10.48
N VAL A 5 -4.93 -16.92 -9.37
CA VAL A 5 -5.48 -17.13 -8.02
C VAL A 5 -6.61 -16.15 -7.72
N ALA A 6 -6.46 -14.87 -8.08
CA ALA A 6 -7.50 -13.85 -7.90
C ALA A 6 -8.82 -14.20 -8.63
N LEU A 7 -8.74 -14.95 -9.73
CA LEU A 7 -9.88 -15.36 -10.56
C LEU A 7 -10.42 -16.77 -10.23
N LEU A 8 -9.80 -17.51 -9.30
CA LEU A 8 -10.35 -18.79 -8.85
C LEU A 8 -11.76 -18.60 -8.25
N PRO A 9 -12.60 -19.64 -8.27
CA PRO A 9 -13.83 -19.67 -7.50
C PRO A 9 -13.60 -19.28 -6.03
N ALA A 10 -14.58 -18.61 -5.42
CA ALA A 10 -14.45 -18.15 -4.04
C ALA A 10 -14.10 -19.28 -3.07
N GLU A 11 -14.69 -20.46 -3.26
CA GLU A 11 -14.43 -21.66 -2.43
C GLU A 11 -12.97 -22.10 -2.52
N ASP A 12 -12.39 -22.12 -3.73
CA ASP A 12 -11.00 -22.56 -3.95
C ASP A 12 -10.01 -21.56 -3.33
N ARG A 13 -10.31 -20.24 -3.46
CA ARG A 13 -9.50 -19.20 -2.77
C ARG A 13 -9.59 -19.32 -1.26
N ALA A 14 -10.80 -19.53 -0.73
CA ALA A 14 -11.01 -19.70 0.72
C ALA A 14 -10.24 -20.92 1.25
N ALA A 15 -10.26 -22.04 0.50
CA ALA A 15 -9.50 -23.23 0.84
C ALA A 15 -7.99 -22.96 0.85
N LEU A 16 -7.45 -22.31 -0.20
CA LEU A 16 -6.03 -21.95 -0.30
C LEU A 16 -5.58 -21.08 0.86
N PHE A 17 -6.35 -20.02 1.17
CA PHE A 17 -6.03 -19.12 2.28
C PHE A 17 -6.19 -19.79 3.65
N GLY A 18 -7.18 -20.69 3.78
CA GLY A 18 -7.39 -21.47 4.99
C GLY A 18 -6.24 -22.42 5.30
N GLU A 19 -5.77 -23.18 4.31
CA GLU A 19 -4.65 -24.10 4.45
C GLU A 19 -3.34 -23.35 4.75
N SER A 20 -3.08 -22.22 4.08
CA SER A 20 -1.92 -21.37 4.39
C SER A 20 -2.02 -20.79 5.81
N GLY A 21 -3.20 -20.35 6.23
CA GLY A 21 -3.46 -19.90 7.60
C GLY A 21 -3.17 -20.98 8.64
N ALA A 22 -3.62 -22.20 8.40
CA ALA A 22 -3.36 -23.35 9.28
C ALA A 22 -1.86 -23.67 9.39
N LEU A 23 -1.15 -23.68 8.27
CA LEU A 23 0.32 -23.92 8.25
C LEU A 23 1.08 -22.86 9.05
N ARG A 24 0.66 -21.61 9.00
CA ARG A 24 1.33 -20.47 9.63
C ARG A 24 0.84 -20.14 11.03
N GLY A 25 -0.25 -20.78 11.47
CA GLY A 25 -0.93 -20.40 12.73
C GLY A 25 -1.50 -18.97 12.68
N MET A 26 -1.95 -18.53 11.50
CA MET A 26 -2.52 -17.21 11.24
C MET A 26 -4.01 -17.32 10.91
N ALA A 27 -4.77 -16.26 11.18
CA ALA A 27 -6.14 -16.19 10.73
C ALA A 27 -6.24 -16.12 9.19
N ASN A 28 -7.24 -16.78 8.63
CA ASN A 28 -7.46 -16.84 7.17
C ASN A 28 -7.60 -15.43 6.57
N THR A 29 -8.25 -14.52 7.30
CA THR A 29 -8.40 -13.10 6.91
C THR A 29 -7.08 -12.37 6.75
N ILE A 30 -6.06 -12.73 7.54
CA ILE A 30 -4.71 -12.17 7.41
C ILE A 30 -4.06 -12.66 6.10
N VAL A 31 -4.19 -13.95 5.79
CA VAL A 31 -3.62 -14.54 4.57
C VAL A 31 -4.33 -14.01 3.33
N GLU A 32 -5.67 -13.92 3.35
CA GLU A 32 -6.43 -13.30 2.26
C GLU A 32 -6.01 -11.84 2.03
N LYS A 33 -5.93 -11.05 3.10
CA LYS A 33 -5.53 -9.64 3.00
C LYS A 33 -4.08 -9.50 2.52
N ASP A 34 -3.16 -10.33 2.99
CA ASP A 34 -1.76 -10.36 2.54
C ASP A 34 -1.65 -10.62 1.04
N PHE A 35 -2.44 -11.56 0.52
CA PHE A 35 -2.52 -11.80 -0.91
C PHE A 35 -2.96 -10.55 -1.67
N TRP A 36 -4.04 -9.89 -1.23
CA TRP A 36 -4.55 -8.70 -1.91
C TRP A 36 -3.64 -7.48 -1.76
N VAL A 37 -2.89 -7.37 -0.67
CA VAL A 37 -1.82 -6.37 -0.50
C VAL A 37 -0.75 -6.56 -1.58
N CYS A 38 -0.20 -7.77 -1.74
CA CYS A 38 0.81 -8.05 -2.76
C CYS A 38 0.25 -7.86 -4.18
N TRP A 39 -0.99 -8.32 -4.41
CA TRP A 39 -1.68 -8.16 -5.68
C TRP A 39 -1.89 -6.69 -6.07
N THR A 40 -2.27 -5.84 -5.13
CA THR A 40 -2.46 -4.40 -5.33
C THR A 40 -1.14 -3.69 -5.57
N LEU A 41 -0.10 -3.99 -4.78
CA LEU A 41 1.23 -3.44 -4.96
C LEU A 41 1.79 -3.75 -6.36
N LYS A 42 1.56 -4.95 -6.89
CA LYS A 42 1.96 -5.30 -8.26
C LYS A 42 1.38 -4.35 -9.30
N ARG A 43 0.12 -3.93 -9.15
CA ARG A 43 -0.56 -2.97 -10.05
C ARG A 43 -0.01 -1.57 -9.88
N LEU A 44 0.13 -1.11 -8.64
CA LEU A 44 0.67 0.22 -8.34
C LEU A 44 2.07 0.39 -8.93
N PHE A 45 2.95 -0.58 -8.70
CA PHE A 45 4.33 -0.53 -9.23
C PHE A 45 4.42 -0.77 -10.74
N ALA A 46 3.38 -1.31 -11.38
CA ALA A 46 3.31 -1.41 -12.84
C ALA A 46 2.92 -0.09 -13.53
N VAL A 47 2.08 0.74 -12.89
CA VAL A 47 1.59 2.02 -13.45
C VAL A 47 2.48 3.22 -13.08
N GLN A 48 3.29 3.13 -12.01
CA GLN A 48 4.18 4.21 -11.59
C GLN A 48 5.22 4.55 -12.65
N GLY A 49 5.66 5.82 -12.67
CA GLY A 49 6.69 6.34 -13.59
C GLY A 49 6.26 6.40 -15.05
N LYS A 50 5.07 5.91 -15.40
CA LYS A 50 4.47 5.96 -16.74
C LYS A 50 3.20 6.80 -16.77
N GLU A 51 2.23 6.42 -15.95
CA GLU A 51 0.91 7.03 -15.88
C GLU A 51 0.74 7.89 -14.62
N THR A 52 1.56 7.63 -13.61
CA THR A 52 1.58 8.37 -12.35
C THR A 52 3.01 8.59 -11.86
N ALA A 53 3.22 9.48 -10.89
CA ALA A 53 4.50 9.73 -10.25
C ALA A 53 5.06 8.45 -9.59
N SER A 54 6.38 8.38 -9.46
CA SER A 54 7.08 7.27 -8.81
C SER A 54 6.67 7.14 -7.36
N LEU A 55 6.57 5.89 -6.90
CA LEU A 55 6.12 5.53 -5.56
C LEU A 55 7.25 4.85 -4.78
N VAL A 56 7.33 5.16 -3.51
CA VAL A 56 8.19 4.48 -2.55
C VAL A 56 7.32 3.85 -1.47
N PHE A 57 7.43 2.54 -1.32
CA PHE A 57 6.73 1.78 -0.30
C PHE A 57 7.45 1.91 1.04
N LYS A 58 6.72 2.23 2.09
CA LYS A 58 7.27 2.49 3.42
C LYS A 58 6.39 1.93 4.53
N GLY A 59 6.65 2.34 5.76
CA GLY A 59 5.82 2.04 6.91
C GLY A 59 5.94 0.63 7.47
N GLY A 60 4.94 0.21 8.23
CA GLY A 60 4.93 -1.08 8.94
C GLY A 60 4.90 -2.26 7.99
N THR A 61 4.09 -2.18 6.94
CA THR A 61 3.94 -3.25 5.96
C THR A 61 5.20 -3.47 5.14
N SER A 62 5.96 -2.40 4.81
CA SER A 62 7.28 -2.57 4.17
C SER A 62 8.30 -3.24 5.10
N LEU A 63 8.31 -2.90 6.40
CA LEU A 63 9.20 -3.55 7.36
C LEU A 63 8.91 -5.05 7.54
N SER A 64 7.64 -5.46 7.49
CA SER A 64 7.27 -6.88 7.57
C SER A 64 7.51 -7.61 6.26
N LYS A 65 7.04 -7.09 5.12
CA LYS A 65 7.06 -7.81 3.83
C LYS A 65 8.41 -7.74 3.11
N ALA A 66 9.04 -6.56 3.08
CA ALA A 66 10.27 -6.37 2.30
C ALA A 66 11.54 -6.62 3.12
N PHE A 67 11.50 -6.41 4.44
CA PHE A 67 12.68 -6.56 5.30
C PHE A 67 12.58 -7.70 6.31
N ASN A 68 11.39 -8.33 6.48
CA ASN A 68 11.14 -9.32 7.52
C ASN A 68 11.61 -8.86 8.93
N ALA A 69 11.56 -7.54 9.17
CA ALA A 69 12.08 -6.90 10.38
C ALA A 69 11.11 -6.95 11.55
N ILE A 70 9.82 -7.10 11.28
CA ILE A 70 8.76 -7.25 12.28
C ILE A 70 7.87 -8.44 11.93
N ARG A 71 7.45 -9.20 12.96
CA ARG A 71 6.68 -10.44 12.81
C ARG A 71 5.16 -10.24 12.97
N ARG A 72 4.69 -9.00 13.04
CA ARG A 72 3.27 -8.71 13.09
C ARG A 72 2.75 -8.34 11.71
N PHE A 73 1.53 -8.76 11.42
CA PHE A 73 0.82 -8.27 10.25
C PHE A 73 0.56 -6.77 10.39
N SER A 74 0.73 -6.03 9.30
CA SER A 74 0.38 -4.62 9.19
C SER A 74 -0.54 -4.49 7.99
N GLU A 75 -1.67 -3.80 8.16
CA GLU A 75 -2.77 -3.86 7.20
C GLU A 75 -2.78 -2.69 6.20
N ASP A 76 -2.15 -1.56 6.55
CA ASP A 76 -2.10 -0.38 5.73
C ASP A 76 -0.86 -0.38 4.85
N ILE A 77 -1.00 0.10 3.63
CA ILE A 77 0.10 0.32 2.70
C ILE A 77 0.45 1.79 2.70
N ASP A 78 1.55 2.14 3.36
CA ASP A 78 2.10 3.49 3.33
C ASP A 78 2.93 3.71 2.08
N LEU A 79 2.63 4.72 1.30
CA LEU A 79 3.31 5.09 0.06
C LEU A 79 3.72 6.55 0.05
N SER A 80 4.88 6.84 -0.48
CA SER A 80 5.31 8.22 -0.74
C SER A 80 5.52 8.41 -2.23
N PHE A 81 4.92 9.46 -2.81
CA PHE A 81 5.31 9.90 -4.14
C PHE A 81 6.70 10.54 -4.10
N ASP A 82 7.45 10.37 -5.18
CA ASP A 82 8.60 11.22 -5.42
C ASP A 82 8.09 12.63 -5.77
N ARG A 83 8.36 13.57 -4.86
CA ARG A 83 7.92 14.97 -5.03
C ARG A 83 8.58 15.66 -6.23
N ALA A 84 9.72 15.17 -6.71
CA ALA A 84 10.35 15.68 -7.92
C ALA A 84 9.48 15.44 -9.15
N ASP A 85 8.83 14.27 -9.24
CA ASP A 85 7.88 13.94 -10.31
C ASP A 85 6.63 14.82 -10.28
N LEU A 86 6.31 15.39 -9.11
CA LEU A 86 5.23 16.37 -8.92
C LEU A 86 5.69 17.83 -9.13
N GLY A 87 6.95 18.03 -9.55
CA GLY A 87 7.52 19.35 -9.83
C GLY A 87 7.98 20.12 -8.59
N TYR A 88 8.18 19.44 -7.46
CA TYR A 88 8.68 20.05 -6.22
C TYR A 88 10.20 19.91 -6.10
N THR A 89 10.90 20.65 -6.99
CA THR A 89 12.36 20.76 -7.04
C THR A 89 12.79 22.22 -7.07
N GLY A 90 14.03 22.51 -6.75
CA GLY A 90 14.62 23.85 -6.86
C GLY A 90 13.87 24.88 -6.00
N ASP A 91 13.20 25.86 -6.62
CA ASP A 91 12.47 26.91 -5.87
C ASP A 91 11.14 26.44 -5.28
N ARG A 92 10.63 25.31 -5.72
CA ARG A 92 9.42 24.67 -5.15
C ARG A 92 9.74 23.59 -4.13
N ASP A 93 11.02 23.28 -3.87
CA ASP A 93 11.39 22.30 -2.85
C ASP A 93 11.12 22.88 -1.44
N PRO A 94 10.22 22.29 -0.64
CA PRO A 94 9.92 22.78 0.70
C PRO A 94 11.08 22.60 1.70
N GLU A 95 12.07 21.77 1.35
CA GLU A 95 13.28 21.54 2.16
C GLU A 95 14.48 22.38 1.72
N LYS A 96 14.30 23.28 0.75
CA LYS A 96 15.35 24.18 0.31
C LYS A 96 15.86 25.06 1.45
N ASP A 97 17.17 25.13 1.60
CA ASP A 97 17.82 26.00 2.59
C ASP A 97 17.46 27.49 2.39
N GLY A 98 17.30 28.20 3.51
CA GLY A 98 17.05 29.64 3.51
C GLY A 98 15.58 30.06 3.31
N LEU A 99 14.65 29.11 3.22
CA LEU A 99 13.23 29.42 3.17
C LEU A 99 12.74 29.97 4.52
N SER A 100 11.84 30.96 4.46
CA SER A 100 11.11 31.37 5.67
C SER A 100 10.07 30.31 6.07
N ARG A 101 9.74 30.19 7.38
CA ARG A 101 8.71 29.27 7.88
C ARG A 101 7.39 29.41 7.11
N LYS A 102 6.98 30.64 6.81
CA LYS A 102 5.75 30.91 6.05
C LYS A 102 5.83 30.33 4.64
N LYS A 103 6.98 30.49 3.96
CA LYS A 103 7.17 29.94 2.59
C LYS A 103 7.22 28.44 2.60
N THR A 104 7.91 27.83 3.56
CA THR A 104 7.93 26.36 3.73
C THR A 104 6.53 25.82 3.97
N SER A 105 5.74 26.41 4.89
CA SER A 105 4.35 25.99 5.13
C SER A 105 3.52 26.08 3.85
N GLN A 106 3.60 27.19 3.12
CA GLN A 106 2.88 27.35 1.86
C GLN A 106 3.25 26.26 0.82
N LEU A 107 4.53 25.93 0.66
CA LEU A 107 4.99 24.91 -0.27
C LEU A 107 4.50 23.49 0.15
N ILE A 108 4.42 23.24 1.45
CA ILE A 108 3.87 21.99 1.98
C ILE A 108 2.36 21.91 1.70
N ASP A 109 1.60 22.98 1.92
CA ASP A 109 0.17 23.03 1.66
C ASP A 109 -0.13 22.87 0.16
N ASP A 110 0.66 23.54 -0.70
CA ASP A 110 0.57 23.39 -2.15
C ASP A 110 0.88 21.93 -2.57
N LEU A 111 1.93 21.32 -2.00
CA LEU A 111 2.30 19.92 -2.26
C LEU A 111 1.16 18.96 -1.86
N VAL A 112 0.55 19.15 -0.70
CA VAL A 112 -0.59 18.33 -0.26
C VAL A 112 -1.73 18.41 -1.27
N SER A 113 -2.11 19.63 -1.67
CA SER A 113 -3.19 19.84 -2.64
C SER A 113 -2.88 19.24 -4.02
N ASP A 114 -1.60 19.32 -4.46
CA ASP A 114 -1.16 18.71 -5.72
C ASP A 114 -1.14 17.19 -5.64
N VAL A 115 -0.78 16.60 -4.49
CA VAL A 115 -0.86 15.15 -4.25
C VAL A 115 -2.31 14.67 -4.31
N GLU A 116 -3.23 15.33 -3.64
CA GLU A 116 -4.67 14.98 -3.65
C GLU A 116 -5.22 15.01 -5.07
N ARG A 117 -4.89 16.04 -5.84
CA ARG A 117 -5.27 16.14 -7.26
C ARG A 117 -4.63 15.03 -8.10
N HIS A 118 -3.35 14.74 -7.87
CA HIS A 118 -2.65 13.67 -8.58
C HIS A 118 -3.25 12.29 -8.30
N ILE A 119 -3.66 12.02 -7.05
CA ILE A 119 -4.38 10.81 -6.67
C ILE A 119 -5.69 10.71 -7.45
N ALA A 120 -6.50 11.78 -7.45
CA ALA A 120 -7.82 11.77 -8.09
C ALA A 120 -7.73 11.66 -9.62
N ASP A 121 -6.84 12.44 -10.24
CA ASP A 121 -6.81 12.63 -11.70
C ASP A 121 -5.89 11.65 -12.43
N LYS A 122 -4.92 11.05 -11.74
CA LYS A 122 -3.90 10.18 -12.33
C LYS A 122 -3.85 8.79 -11.72
N LEU A 123 -3.55 8.68 -10.41
CA LEU A 123 -3.33 7.39 -9.77
C LEU A 123 -4.60 6.54 -9.77
N LEU A 124 -5.72 7.10 -9.32
CA LEU A 124 -6.97 6.36 -9.18
C LEU A 124 -7.47 5.80 -10.54
N PRO A 125 -7.52 6.59 -11.64
CA PRO A 125 -7.88 6.07 -12.96
C PRO A 125 -6.91 5.01 -13.48
N ALA A 126 -5.59 5.21 -13.33
CA ALA A 126 -4.59 4.25 -13.78
C ALA A 126 -4.66 2.94 -13.01
N LEU A 127 -4.78 3.01 -11.68
CA LEU A 127 -4.95 1.82 -10.85
C LEU A 127 -6.27 1.09 -11.14
N ARG A 128 -7.38 1.85 -11.34
CA ARG A 128 -8.65 1.26 -11.74
C ARG A 128 -8.53 0.52 -13.08
N ALA A 129 -7.90 1.11 -14.07
CA ALA A 129 -7.70 0.47 -15.36
C ALA A 129 -6.88 -0.83 -15.23
N ALA A 130 -5.80 -0.81 -14.44
CA ALA A 130 -4.99 -2.00 -14.16
C ALA A 130 -5.76 -3.08 -13.38
N ILE A 131 -6.66 -2.73 -12.48
CA ILE A 131 -7.53 -3.68 -11.78
C ILE A 131 -8.55 -4.28 -12.76
N VAL A 132 -9.20 -3.45 -13.58
CA VAL A 132 -10.20 -3.90 -14.59
C VAL A 132 -9.56 -4.85 -15.60
N GLU A 133 -8.33 -4.60 -16.03
CA GLU A 133 -7.61 -5.48 -16.96
C GLU A 133 -7.52 -6.93 -16.45
N HIS A 134 -7.42 -7.12 -15.13
CA HIS A 134 -7.21 -8.44 -14.53
C HIS A 134 -8.47 -9.04 -13.88
N LEU A 135 -9.31 -8.23 -13.24
CA LEU A 135 -10.54 -8.71 -12.58
C LEU A 135 -11.81 -8.50 -13.40
N GLY A 136 -11.72 -7.74 -14.51
CA GLY A 136 -12.89 -7.28 -15.26
C GLY A 136 -13.62 -6.13 -14.56
N GLU A 137 -14.61 -5.57 -15.24
CA GLU A 137 -15.50 -4.57 -14.62
C GLU A 137 -16.28 -5.22 -13.46
N PRO A 138 -16.43 -4.51 -12.32
CA PRO A 138 -17.07 -5.10 -11.16
C PRO A 138 -18.55 -5.41 -11.45
N ALA A 139 -18.92 -6.68 -11.43
CA ALA A 139 -20.31 -7.06 -11.21
C ALA A 139 -20.75 -6.48 -9.84
N ALA A 140 -22.05 -6.20 -9.67
CA ALA A 140 -22.56 -5.51 -8.49
C ALA A 140 -21.98 -6.06 -7.17
N GLY A 141 -21.13 -5.26 -6.51
CA GLY A 141 -20.53 -5.58 -5.21
C GLY A 141 -19.31 -6.50 -5.24
N ALA A 142 -18.76 -6.88 -6.40
CA ALA A 142 -17.61 -7.79 -6.46
C ALA A 142 -16.32 -7.14 -5.95
N TRP A 143 -16.06 -5.88 -6.31
CA TRP A 143 -14.95 -5.06 -5.79
C TRP A 143 -15.24 -3.57 -6.03
N SER A 144 -14.57 -2.70 -5.27
CA SER A 144 -14.61 -1.25 -5.52
C SER A 144 -13.26 -0.61 -5.24
N LEU A 145 -13.03 0.54 -5.89
CA LEU A 145 -11.85 1.37 -5.67
C LEU A 145 -12.31 2.82 -5.54
N GLU A 146 -12.00 3.45 -4.43
CA GLU A 146 -12.49 4.79 -4.09
C GLU A 146 -11.49 5.57 -3.23
N ILE A 147 -11.55 6.90 -3.30
CA ILE A 147 -10.88 7.77 -2.35
C ILE A 147 -11.68 7.76 -1.05
N ASP A 148 -10.99 7.70 0.10
CA ASP A 148 -11.65 7.77 1.40
C ASP A 148 -12.38 9.12 1.57
N PRO A 149 -13.66 9.13 1.97
CA PRO A 149 -14.43 10.37 2.08
C PRO A 149 -13.91 11.34 3.14
N ASN A 150 -13.09 10.86 4.08
CA ASN A 150 -12.53 11.67 5.16
C ASN A 150 -11.06 12.03 4.95
N ASP A 151 -10.39 11.43 3.97
CA ASP A 151 -8.97 11.65 3.69
C ASP A 151 -8.66 11.50 2.20
N ALA A 152 -8.51 12.61 1.50
CA ALA A 152 -8.23 12.65 0.07
C ALA A 152 -6.86 12.05 -0.33
N GLN A 153 -5.99 11.77 0.64
CA GLN A 153 -4.71 11.07 0.43
C GLN A 153 -4.82 9.56 0.67
N THR A 154 -6.00 9.06 0.97
CA THR A 154 -6.26 7.63 1.18
C THR A 154 -7.12 7.05 0.06
N VAL A 155 -6.69 5.94 -0.52
CA VAL A 155 -7.44 5.15 -1.49
C VAL A 155 -7.76 3.78 -0.90
N ASN A 156 -9.01 3.38 -0.96
CA ASN A 156 -9.49 2.10 -0.49
C ASN A 156 -9.80 1.18 -1.68
N PHE A 157 -9.17 0.02 -1.73
CA PHE A 157 -9.53 -1.08 -2.62
C PHE A 157 -10.27 -2.15 -1.83
N HIS A 158 -11.58 -2.22 -1.99
CA HIS A 158 -12.42 -3.30 -1.47
C HIS A 158 -12.31 -4.49 -2.43
N TYR A 159 -11.54 -5.47 -2.06
CA TYR A 159 -11.27 -6.64 -2.89
C TYR A 159 -12.40 -7.69 -2.82
N PRO A 160 -12.52 -8.59 -3.81
CA PRO A 160 -13.53 -9.65 -3.78
C PRO A 160 -13.19 -10.68 -2.72
N THR A 161 -13.65 -10.44 -1.49
CA THR A 161 -13.42 -11.35 -0.34
C THR A 161 -14.11 -12.69 -0.54
N THR A 162 -13.51 -13.75 -0.01
CA THR A 162 -14.07 -15.10 -0.01
C THR A 162 -14.56 -15.53 1.37
N LEU A 163 -14.18 -14.78 2.40
CA LEU A 163 -14.49 -15.07 3.78
C LEU A 163 -15.73 -14.30 4.23
N PRO A 164 -16.55 -14.88 5.09
CA PRO A 164 -17.73 -14.20 5.62
C PRO A 164 -17.33 -13.01 6.51
N ALA A 165 -18.18 -11.98 6.56
CA ALA A 165 -17.97 -10.78 7.37
C ALA A 165 -17.70 -11.10 8.85
N THR A 166 -18.31 -12.16 9.38
CA THR A 166 -18.14 -12.62 10.77
C THR A 166 -16.69 -13.03 11.10
N GLU A 167 -15.93 -13.52 10.12
CA GLU A 167 -14.51 -13.85 10.34
C GLU A 167 -13.67 -12.57 10.49
N TYR A 168 -13.96 -11.53 9.71
CA TYR A 168 -13.31 -10.23 9.86
C TYR A 168 -13.69 -9.53 11.17
N GLU A 169 -14.96 -9.56 11.55
CA GLU A 169 -15.45 -8.99 12.81
C GLU A 169 -14.79 -9.63 14.03
N SER A 170 -14.50 -10.93 13.98
CA SER A 170 -13.88 -11.67 15.10
C SER A 170 -12.47 -11.17 15.43
N ILE A 171 -11.76 -10.58 14.48
CA ILE A 171 -10.41 -10.04 14.67
C ILE A 171 -10.44 -8.55 15.06
N GLY A 172 -11.58 -7.88 14.84
CA GLY A 172 -11.93 -6.57 15.38
C GLY A 172 -11.24 -5.37 14.73
N TYR A 173 -10.07 -5.53 14.10
CA TYR A 173 -9.33 -4.43 13.47
C TYR A 173 -9.05 -4.63 11.97
N ILE A 174 -9.20 -5.85 11.45
CA ILE A 174 -8.97 -6.14 10.02
C ILE A 174 -10.29 -5.95 9.25
N THR A 175 -10.24 -5.11 8.23
CA THR A 175 -11.36 -4.93 7.28
C THR A 175 -11.01 -5.53 5.92
N PRO A 176 -11.99 -6.06 5.13
CA PRO A 176 -11.76 -6.66 3.82
C PRO A 176 -11.48 -5.60 2.75
N ARG A 177 -10.48 -4.79 2.98
CA ARG A 177 -10.00 -3.78 2.03
C ARG A 177 -8.49 -3.62 2.14
N VAL A 178 -7.85 -3.21 1.08
CA VAL A 178 -6.48 -2.70 1.08
C VAL A 178 -6.57 -1.18 1.17
N LYS A 179 -6.01 -0.61 2.24
CA LYS A 179 -5.94 0.83 2.46
C LYS A 179 -4.58 1.34 1.99
N LEU A 180 -4.58 2.26 1.04
CA LEU A 180 -3.39 2.91 0.50
C LEU A 180 -3.30 4.32 1.07
N GLU A 181 -2.34 4.57 1.95
CA GLU A 181 -2.05 5.90 2.49
C GLU A 181 -0.94 6.53 1.66
N LEU A 182 -1.25 7.62 0.97
CA LEU A 182 -0.39 8.25 -0.03
C LEU A 182 0.03 9.65 0.42
N GLY A 183 1.30 9.98 0.27
CA GLY A 183 1.80 11.30 0.62
C GLY A 183 3.09 11.66 -0.14
N ALA A 184 3.61 12.88 0.07
CA ALA A 184 4.89 13.31 -0.48
C ALA A 184 5.64 14.28 0.47
N ARG A 185 5.18 14.41 1.71
CA ARG A 185 5.76 15.39 2.65
C ARG A 185 7.18 15.06 3.09
N GLY A 186 7.46 13.77 3.29
CA GLY A 186 8.78 13.31 3.70
C GLY A 186 9.68 13.04 2.49
N ASP A 187 10.98 13.27 2.66
CA ASP A 187 11.96 12.86 1.68
C ASP A 187 12.03 11.32 1.63
N PRO A 188 11.71 10.68 0.49
CA PRO A 188 11.62 9.23 0.39
C PRO A 188 12.99 8.55 0.17
N TRP A 189 14.08 9.06 0.73
CA TRP A 189 15.45 8.56 0.55
C TRP A 189 16.12 8.19 1.87
N PRO A 190 17.06 7.22 1.86
CA PRO A 190 17.44 6.35 0.75
C PRO A 190 16.46 5.20 0.52
N THR A 191 16.38 4.74 -0.73
CA THR A 191 15.53 3.62 -1.15
C THR A 191 16.35 2.36 -1.45
N GLU A 192 15.66 1.23 -1.49
CA GLU A 192 16.18 -0.07 -1.89
C GLU A 192 15.16 -0.77 -2.80
N GLU A 193 15.63 -1.54 -3.79
CA GLU A 193 14.78 -2.45 -4.55
C GLU A 193 14.64 -3.77 -3.79
N LYS A 194 13.40 -4.21 -3.59
CA LYS A 194 13.06 -5.46 -2.91
C LYS A 194 12.03 -6.25 -3.72
N THR A 195 12.00 -7.53 -3.47
CA THR A 195 10.97 -8.43 -3.98
C THR A 195 10.10 -8.89 -2.82
N ILE A 196 8.80 -8.82 -3.00
CA ILE A 196 7.79 -9.33 -2.06
C ILE A 196 6.88 -10.34 -2.77
N HIS A 197 6.24 -11.20 -2.00
CA HIS A 197 5.23 -12.15 -2.48
C HIS A 197 4.22 -12.47 -1.37
N PRO A 198 3.02 -13.00 -1.70
CA PRO A 198 2.05 -13.38 -0.70
C PRO A 198 2.49 -14.61 0.09
N TYR A 199 2.03 -14.72 1.35
CA TYR A 199 2.29 -15.88 2.19
C TYR A 199 1.83 -17.19 1.54
N SER A 200 0.66 -17.17 0.92
CA SER A 200 0.13 -18.34 0.21
C SER A 200 1.01 -18.82 -0.95
N ALA A 201 1.83 -17.95 -1.55
CA ALA A 201 2.78 -18.35 -2.59
C ALA A 201 4.04 -19.02 -2.04
N GLU A 202 4.44 -18.69 -0.81
CA GLU A 202 5.52 -19.41 -0.12
C GLU A 202 5.08 -20.83 0.27
N ASP A 203 3.82 -20.97 0.72
CA ASP A 203 3.28 -22.24 1.22
C ASP A 203 2.89 -23.20 0.10
N PHE A 204 2.39 -22.67 -1.02
CA PHE A 204 1.82 -23.41 -2.15
C PHE A 204 2.33 -22.86 -3.48
N PRO A 205 3.65 -22.94 -3.76
CA PRO A 205 4.26 -22.34 -4.95
C PRO A 205 3.69 -22.91 -6.27
N GLU A 206 3.12 -24.10 -6.27
CA GLU A 206 2.50 -24.74 -7.45
C GLU A 206 1.28 -23.98 -7.98
N PHE A 207 0.61 -23.15 -7.17
CA PHE A 207 -0.49 -22.29 -7.61
C PHE A 207 -0.01 -20.97 -8.23
N PHE A 208 1.28 -20.66 -8.10
CA PHE A 208 1.84 -19.37 -8.48
C PHE A 208 3.02 -19.51 -9.44
N ASP A 209 2.83 -19.20 -10.73
CA ASP A 209 3.93 -19.20 -11.71
C ASP A 209 4.91 -18.04 -11.49
N GLU A 210 4.40 -16.86 -11.11
CA GLU A 210 5.17 -15.62 -10.92
C GLU A 210 4.58 -14.80 -9.75
N PRO A 211 4.86 -15.20 -8.49
CA PRO A 211 4.30 -14.53 -7.32
C PRO A 211 4.99 -13.21 -6.99
N ASP A 212 6.17 -13.00 -7.51
CA ASP A 212 7.07 -11.93 -7.12
C ASP A 212 6.60 -10.54 -7.59
N VAL A 213 6.76 -9.57 -6.73
CA VAL A 213 6.48 -8.16 -6.97
C VAL A 213 7.73 -7.36 -6.63
N ALA A 214 8.32 -6.74 -7.65
CA ALA A 214 9.40 -5.78 -7.44
C ALA A 214 8.83 -4.47 -6.89
N VAL A 215 9.38 -3.99 -5.79
CA VAL A 215 8.96 -2.75 -5.12
C VAL A 215 10.17 -1.90 -4.74
N THR A 216 10.08 -0.61 -4.97
CA THR A 216 11.03 0.36 -4.42
C THR A 216 10.60 0.69 -2.99
N VAL A 217 11.43 0.41 -2.00
CA VAL A 217 11.11 0.61 -0.59
C VAL A 217 12.01 1.65 0.07
N LEU A 218 11.47 2.39 1.01
CA LEU A 218 12.27 3.22 1.91
C LEU A 218 13.14 2.32 2.79
N SER A 219 14.44 2.64 2.91
CA SER A 219 15.34 1.80 3.70
C SER A 219 14.81 1.55 5.12
N ALA A 220 15.03 0.34 5.65
CA ALA A 220 14.56 -0.03 6.98
C ALA A 220 15.07 0.93 8.07
N ARG A 221 16.32 1.42 7.92
CA ARG A 221 16.92 2.40 8.84
C ARG A 221 16.16 3.73 8.83
N ARG A 222 15.80 4.24 7.65
CA ARG A 222 15.04 5.49 7.53
C ARG A 222 13.64 5.34 8.12
N THR A 223 12.95 4.25 7.78
CA THR A 223 11.63 3.92 8.33
C THR A 223 11.65 3.82 9.86
N PHE A 224 12.71 3.23 10.43
CA PHE A 224 12.90 3.18 11.88
C PHE A 224 12.99 4.59 12.49
N TRP A 225 13.82 5.48 11.91
CA TRP A 225 13.99 6.83 12.44
C TRP A 225 12.72 7.67 12.30
N GLU A 226 11.94 7.53 11.23
CA GLU A 226 10.64 8.18 11.10
C GLU A 226 9.70 7.80 12.25
N LYS A 227 9.61 6.49 12.55
CA LYS A 227 8.79 6.00 13.68
C LYS A 227 9.33 6.46 15.03
N ALA A 228 10.63 6.42 15.26
CA ALA A 228 11.26 6.88 16.51
C ALA A 228 11.03 8.37 16.74
N THR A 229 11.11 9.19 15.68
CA THR A 229 10.83 10.63 15.76
C THR A 229 9.37 10.89 16.07
N ALA A 230 8.43 10.17 15.44
CA ALA A 230 7.01 10.29 15.74
C ALA A 230 6.71 9.96 17.21
N ILE A 231 7.24 8.85 17.73
CA ILE A 231 7.09 8.46 19.15
C ILE A 231 7.67 9.54 20.06
N HIS A 232 8.84 10.08 19.75
CA HIS A 232 9.46 11.15 20.55
C HIS A 232 8.59 12.40 20.61
N VAL A 233 8.00 12.80 19.48
CA VAL A 233 7.08 13.95 19.42
C VAL A 233 5.86 13.71 20.30
N PHE A 234 5.20 12.56 20.19
CA PHE A 234 4.04 12.21 21.03
C PHE A 234 4.39 12.23 22.51
N CYS A 235 5.49 11.58 22.90
CA CYS A 235 5.93 11.57 24.30
C CYS A 235 6.29 12.97 24.83
N SER A 236 6.80 13.87 23.99
CA SER A 236 7.18 15.24 24.40
C SER A 236 5.98 16.20 24.48
N GLN A 237 4.88 15.87 23.80
CA GLN A 237 3.63 16.67 23.85
C GLN A 237 2.69 16.23 24.98
N GLY A 238 2.99 15.13 25.67
CA GLY A 238 2.24 14.65 26.83
C GLY A 238 0.91 13.98 26.49
N GLU A 239 0.77 13.44 25.27
CA GLU A 239 -0.35 12.59 24.82
C GLU A 239 -0.01 11.11 24.86
#